data_42f234b52c086d133cc03cca0b339f7f
#
_entry.id   42f234b52c086d133cc03cca0b339f7f
#
_cell.length_a   1.000
_cell.length_b   1.000
_cell.length_c   1.000
_cell.angle_alpha   90.00
_cell.angle_beta   90.00
_cell.angle_gamma   90.00
#
_symmetry.space_group_name_H-M   'P 1'
#
loop_
_entity.id
_entity.type
_entity.pdbx_description
1 polymer ?
#
loop_
_entity_poly.entity_id
_entity_poly.type
_entity_poly.pdbx_seq_one_letter_code
_entity_poly.pdbx_strand_id
1 'polypeptide(L)'
;MYKRQTLHRLGIQAFEPVLVEGKAIKLHPLVCTAFNADFDGDQMAVHVPLGAEAQAEARVLMLSSNNIKSPAHGHPLTVPTQDMIIGLYYLTAMRDGFPGEGRMFIDFDDALNAYDARADLDLQALSLIHIFS
;
A
#
# COMPACT_ATOMS: atom_id res chain seq x y z
N MET A 1 18.74 -22.56 14.19
CA MET A 1 18.04 -22.37 12.91
C MET A 1 16.56 -22.61 13.16
N TYR A 2 15.84 -21.59 13.63
CA TYR A 2 14.42 -21.72 13.91
C TYR A 2 13.63 -21.38 12.66
N LYS A 3 12.91 -22.38 12.17
CA LYS A 3 11.97 -22.24 11.08
C LYS A 3 10.95 -21.19 11.45
N ARG A 4 10.73 -20.20 10.61
CA ARG A 4 9.56 -19.33 10.69
C ARG A 4 8.33 -20.21 10.58
N GLN A 5 7.73 -20.51 11.71
CA GLN A 5 6.44 -21.17 11.77
C GLN A 5 5.38 -20.11 11.49
N THR A 6 4.34 -20.49 10.75
CA THR A 6 3.16 -19.66 10.59
C THR A 6 2.51 -19.46 11.95
N LEU A 7 2.68 -18.27 12.52
CA LEU A 7 2.08 -17.91 13.79
C LEU A 7 0.58 -17.60 13.66
N HIS A 8 0.15 -17.26 12.45
CA HIS A 8 -1.24 -16.93 12.15
C HIS A 8 -1.54 -17.15 10.66
N ARG A 9 -2.82 -17.08 10.29
CA ARG A 9 -3.33 -17.35 8.94
C ARG A 9 -2.63 -16.54 7.84
N LEU A 10 -2.22 -15.30 8.12
CA LEU A 10 -1.60 -14.41 7.15
C LEU A 10 -0.09 -14.64 6.97
N GLY A 11 0.48 -15.62 7.63
CA GLY A 11 1.86 -16.06 7.42
C GLY A 11 2.08 -16.76 6.07
N ILE A 12 1.01 -17.15 5.38
CA ILE A 12 1.01 -17.67 4.01
C ILE A 12 0.01 -16.87 3.21
N GLN A 13 0.47 -16.25 2.13
CA GLN A 13 -0.37 -15.47 1.24
C GLN A 13 -0.04 -15.79 -0.21
N ALA A 14 -1.01 -15.60 -1.10
CA ALA A 14 -0.83 -15.72 -2.53
C ALA A 14 -0.60 -14.35 -3.18
N PHE A 15 0.22 -14.32 -4.19
CA PHE A 15 0.56 -13.14 -4.97
C PHE A 15 0.58 -13.47 -6.46
N GLU A 16 0.27 -12.49 -7.28
CA GLU A 16 0.57 -12.58 -8.70
C GLU A 16 2.02 -12.16 -8.94
N PRO A 17 2.84 -13.01 -9.60
CA PRO A 17 4.26 -12.73 -9.76
C PRO A 17 4.49 -11.68 -10.85
N VAL A 18 5.45 -10.80 -10.62
CA VAL A 18 6.01 -9.90 -11.61
C VAL A 18 7.50 -10.22 -11.75
N LEU A 19 7.97 -10.42 -12.97
CA LEU A 19 9.37 -10.72 -13.23
C LEU A 19 10.22 -9.45 -13.03
N VAL A 20 11.26 -9.58 -12.25
CA VAL A 20 12.24 -8.52 -11.98
C VAL A 20 13.65 -9.05 -12.13
N GLU A 21 14.59 -8.19 -12.48
CA GLU A 21 16.00 -8.55 -12.51
C GLU A 21 16.55 -8.65 -11.08
N GLY A 22 17.49 -9.59 -10.89
CA GLY A 22 18.13 -9.82 -9.60
C GLY A 22 17.77 -11.16 -8.97
N LYS A 23 18.38 -11.45 -7.81
CA LYS A 23 18.22 -12.72 -7.09
C LYS A 23 17.35 -12.59 -5.83
N ALA A 24 16.85 -11.40 -5.55
CA ALA A 24 16.05 -11.12 -4.36
C ALA A 24 14.56 -11.05 -4.69
N ILE A 25 13.74 -11.56 -3.78
CA ILE A 25 12.29 -11.39 -3.85
C ILE A 25 11.96 -9.96 -3.39
N LYS A 26 11.23 -9.22 -4.22
CA LYS A 26 10.68 -7.91 -3.86
C LYS A 26 9.28 -8.10 -3.29
N LEU A 27 9.11 -7.72 -2.05
CA LEU A 27 7.85 -7.88 -1.32
C LEU A 27 7.24 -6.52 -1.02
N HIS A 28 5.92 -6.42 -1.16
CA HIS A 28 5.21 -5.18 -0.86
C HIS A 28 5.30 -4.85 0.65
N PRO A 29 5.63 -3.61 1.04
CA PRO A 29 5.83 -3.24 2.44
C PRO A 29 4.62 -3.50 3.35
N LEU A 30 3.40 -3.34 2.85
CA LEU A 30 2.17 -3.54 3.63
C LEU A 30 1.97 -4.98 4.12
N VAL A 31 2.56 -5.98 3.49
CA VAL A 31 2.46 -7.38 3.91
C VAL A 31 3.60 -7.80 4.84
N CYS A 32 4.62 -6.99 5.01
CA CYS A 32 5.76 -7.29 5.88
C CYS A 32 5.35 -7.52 7.33
N THR A 33 4.39 -6.76 7.83
CA THR A 33 3.85 -6.92 9.18
C THR A 33 3.20 -8.29 9.38
N ALA A 34 2.42 -8.75 8.39
CA ALA A 34 1.76 -10.05 8.43
C ALA A 34 2.76 -11.21 8.41
N PHE A 35 3.82 -11.10 7.64
CA PHE A 35 4.91 -12.07 7.60
C PHE A 35 5.92 -11.94 8.74
N ASN A 36 5.85 -10.86 9.51
CA ASN A 36 6.91 -10.45 10.43
C ASN A 36 8.29 -10.49 9.73
N ALA A 37 8.34 -9.88 8.55
CA ALA A 37 9.50 -9.87 7.68
C ALA A 37 10.14 -8.48 7.66
N ASP A 38 11.45 -8.47 7.64
CA ASP A 38 12.28 -7.31 7.38
C ASP A 38 13.26 -7.61 6.22
N PHE A 39 13.98 -6.61 5.77
CA PHE A 39 14.88 -6.74 4.64
C PHE A 39 16.37 -6.84 5.05
N ASP A 40 16.62 -7.40 6.22
CA ASP A 40 17.97 -7.59 6.79
C ASP A 40 18.63 -8.93 6.43
N GLY A 41 18.05 -9.68 5.50
CA GLY A 41 18.54 -11.00 5.10
C GLY A 41 17.56 -12.13 5.35
N ASP A 42 16.29 -11.81 5.62
CA ASP A 42 15.24 -12.80 5.77
C ASP A 42 15.03 -13.64 4.50
N GLN A 43 14.73 -14.91 4.71
CA GLN A 43 14.41 -15.85 3.63
C GLN A 43 12.95 -16.25 3.68
N MET A 44 12.35 -16.41 2.49
CA MET A 44 10.99 -16.89 2.32
C MET A 44 10.96 -18.08 1.36
N ALA A 45 10.02 -18.98 1.58
CA ALA A 45 9.74 -20.09 0.67
C ALA A 45 8.63 -19.67 -0.31
N VAL A 46 8.81 -20.04 -1.57
CA VAL A 46 7.82 -19.82 -2.63
C VAL A 46 7.30 -21.16 -3.08
N HIS A 47 5.98 -21.29 -3.17
CA HIS A 47 5.30 -22.48 -3.66
C HIS A 47 4.41 -22.11 -4.84
N VAL A 48 4.41 -22.92 -5.88
CA VAL A 48 3.60 -22.72 -7.07
C VAL A 48 2.48 -23.75 -7.09
N PRO A 49 1.19 -23.34 -7.04
CA PRO A 49 0.07 -24.26 -7.17
C PRO A 49 -0.01 -24.79 -8.62
N LEU A 50 -0.03 -26.10 -8.79
CA LEU A 50 -0.03 -26.75 -10.10
C LEU A 50 -1.44 -27.20 -10.52
N GLY A 51 -2.29 -27.58 -9.59
CA GLY A 51 -3.66 -28.01 -9.87
C GLY A 51 -4.62 -26.84 -10.05
N ALA A 52 -5.63 -27.01 -10.89
CA ALA A 52 -6.65 -25.98 -11.12
C ALA A 52 -7.42 -25.63 -9.82
N GLU A 53 -7.72 -26.63 -9.00
CA GLU A 53 -8.35 -26.43 -7.69
C GLU A 53 -7.46 -25.63 -6.74
N ALA A 54 -6.16 -25.97 -6.67
CA ALA A 54 -5.21 -25.25 -5.85
C ALA A 54 -5.01 -23.81 -6.30
N GLN A 55 -5.03 -23.55 -7.61
CA GLN A 55 -4.98 -22.18 -8.16
C GLN A 55 -6.24 -21.38 -7.80
N ALA A 56 -7.42 -22.00 -7.88
CA ALA A 56 -8.67 -21.36 -7.50
C ALA A 56 -8.70 -21.02 -6.00
N GLU A 57 -8.28 -21.93 -5.14
CA GLU A 57 -8.16 -21.68 -3.69
C GLU A 57 -7.16 -20.57 -3.38
N ALA A 58 -6.00 -20.56 -4.04
CA ALA A 58 -5.02 -19.51 -3.87
C ALA A 58 -5.56 -18.12 -4.24
N ARG A 59 -6.30 -18.02 -5.34
CA ARG A 59 -6.90 -16.74 -5.79
C ARG A 59 -8.04 -16.28 -4.89
N VAL A 60 -8.92 -17.16 -4.49
CA VAL A 60 -10.12 -16.79 -3.73
C VAL A 60 -9.82 -16.59 -2.24
N LEU A 61 -9.04 -17.48 -1.63
CA LEU A 61 -8.86 -17.52 -0.18
C LEU A 61 -7.53 -16.88 0.28
N MET A 62 -6.48 -16.95 -0.53
CA MET A 62 -5.13 -16.63 -0.07
C MET A 62 -4.55 -15.37 -0.69
N LEU A 63 -5.18 -14.80 -1.71
CA LEU A 63 -4.66 -13.59 -2.37
C LEU A 63 -4.55 -12.45 -1.35
N SER A 64 -3.42 -11.77 -1.32
CA SER A 64 -3.14 -10.71 -0.34
C SER A 64 -4.16 -9.57 -0.39
N SER A 65 -4.65 -9.21 -1.56
CA SER A 65 -5.69 -8.18 -1.75
C SER A 65 -7.04 -8.56 -1.13
N ASN A 66 -7.34 -9.84 -1.00
CA ASN A 66 -8.59 -10.33 -0.40
C ASN A 66 -8.50 -10.46 1.13
N ASN A 67 -7.29 -10.35 1.70
CA ASN A 67 -7.03 -10.53 3.13
C ASN A 67 -6.56 -9.24 3.82
N ILE A 68 -7.11 -8.11 3.43
CA ILE A 68 -6.78 -6.79 4.01
C ILE A 68 -7.38 -6.64 5.42
N LYS A 69 -8.54 -7.26 5.66
CA LYS A 69 -9.24 -7.20 6.94
C LYS A 69 -9.09 -8.48 7.75
N SER A 70 -9.07 -8.33 9.07
CA SER A 70 -9.09 -9.48 9.99
C SER A 70 -10.42 -10.22 9.89
N PRO A 71 -10.42 -11.55 9.68
CA PRO A 71 -11.64 -12.34 9.73
C PRO A 71 -12.23 -12.44 11.14
N ALA A 72 -11.45 -12.16 12.18
CA ALA A 72 -11.92 -12.27 13.57
C ALA A 72 -12.70 -11.02 14.02
N HIS A 73 -12.25 -9.83 13.62
CA HIS A 73 -12.78 -8.57 14.16
C HIS A 73 -13.17 -7.56 13.07
N GLY A 74 -12.89 -7.84 11.80
CA GLY A 74 -13.14 -6.92 10.69
C GLY A 74 -12.23 -5.67 10.65
N HIS A 75 -11.31 -5.54 11.60
CA HIS A 75 -10.34 -4.45 11.58
C HIS A 75 -9.33 -4.62 10.47
N PRO A 76 -8.84 -3.53 9.87
CA PRO A 76 -7.79 -3.61 8.87
C PRO A 76 -6.50 -4.15 9.48
N LEU A 77 -5.91 -5.15 8.83
CA LEU A 77 -4.61 -5.71 9.21
C LEU A 77 -3.47 -5.08 8.43
N THR A 78 -3.77 -4.67 7.21
CA THR A 78 -2.81 -4.04 6.31
C THR A 78 -2.97 -2.53 6.43
N VAL A 79 -2.16 -1.93 7.27
CA VAL A 79 -2.20 -0.49 7.55
C VAL A 79 -0.82 0.13 7.33
N PRO A 80 -0.74 1.41 6.94
CA PRO A 80 0.53 2.12 6.88
C PRO A 80 1.23 2.13 8.24
N THR A 81 2.53 1.87 8.23
CA THR A 81 3.37 1.84 9.45
C THR A 81 4.67 2.60 9.22
N GLN A 82 5.31 3.04 10.32
CA GLN A 82 6.65 3.66 10.32
C GLN A 82 6.80 4.77 9.25
N ASP A 83 7.70 4.57 8.30
CA ASP A 83 8.04 5.56 7.26
C ASP A 83 6.84 5.94 6.39
N MET A 84 5.89 5.04 6.18
CA MET A 84 4.65 5.35 5.46
C MET A 84 3.79 6.38 6.20
N ILE A 85 3.71 6.29 7.53
CA ILE A 85 2.99 7.27 8.37
C ILE A 85 3.69 8.63 8.29
N ILE A 86 5.02 8.64 8.39
CA ILE A 86 5.82 9.86 8.28
C ILE A 86 5.64 10.49 6.90
N GLY A 87 5.67 9.68 5.83
CA GLY A 87 5.43 10.13 4.47
C GLY A 87 4.04 10.73 4.27
N LEU A 88 3.00 10.08 4.78
CA LEU A 88 1.63 10.59 4.74
C LEU A 88 1.48 11.90 5.53
N TYR A 89 2.09 11.97 6.71
CA TYR A 89 2.11 13.19 7.50
C TYR A 89 2.77 14.34 6.71
N TYR A 90 3.92 14.10 6.10
CA TYR A 90 4.62 15.10 5.29
C TYR A 90 3.78 15.58 4.09
N LEU A 91 3.12 14.64 3.38
CA LEU A 91 2.26 14.97 2.23
C LEU A 91 1.01 15.78 2.62
N THR A 92 0.49 15.54 3.84
CA THR A 92 -0.72 16.21 4.32
C THR A 92 -0.42 17.42 5.22
N ALA A 93 0.84 17.70 5.52
CA ALA A 93 1.23 18.85 6.30
C ALA A 93 0.96 20.13 5.51
N MET A 94 0.14 20.99 6.08
CA MET A 94 -0.13 22.31 5.51
C MET A 94 1.06 23.24 5.76
N ARG A 95 1.43 23.98 4.75
CA ARG A 95 2.49 25.01 4.84
C ARG A 95 1.99 26.31 4.23
N ASP A 96 2.11 27.39 5.00
CA ASP A 96 1.74 28.73 4.56
C ASP A 96 2.81 29.32 3.60
N GLY A 97 2.38 30.13 2.66
CA GLY A 97 3.27 30.83 1.75
C GLY A 97 3.78 29.99 0.56
N PHE A 98 3.23 28.82 0.32
CA PHE A 98 3.59 28.00 -0.84
C PHE A 98 2.82 28.40 -2.11
N PRO A 99 3.41 28.18 -3.30
CA PRO A 99 2.76 28.49 -4.56
C PRO A 99 1.40 27.82 -4.69
N GLY A 100 0.37 28.57 -5.06
CA GLY A 100 -1.00 28.08 -5.20
C GLY A 100 -1.87 28.23 -3.97
N GLU A 101 -1.35 28.78 -2.87
CA GLU A 101 -2.16 29.08 -1.68
C GLU A 101 -3.34 29.98 -2.01
N GLY A 102 -4.52 29.62 -1.48
CA GLY A 102 -5.77 30.37 -1.68
C GLY A 102 -6.42 30.18 -3.06
N ARG A 103 -5.88 29.34 -3.94
CA ARG A 103 -6.55 29.03 -5.22
C ARG A 103 -7.86 28.29 -4.98
N MET A 104 -8.83 28.60 -5.83
CA MET A 104 -10.14 27.97 -5.82
C MET A 104 -10.28 27.05 -7.02
N PHE A 105 -10.76 25.86 -6.81
CA PHE A 105 -11.03 24.87 -7.82
C PHE A 105 -12.52 24.48 -7.79
N ILE A 106 -13.06 24.13 -8.96
CA ILE A 106 -14.46 23.73 -9.09
C ILE A 106 -14.67 22.37 -8.46
N ASP A 107 -13.75 21.44 -8.74
CA ASP A 107 -13.75 20.08 -8.21
C ASP A 107 -12.33 19.54 -8.05
N PHE A 108 -12.23 18.29 -7.62
CA PHE A 108 -10.94 17.61 -7.43
C PHE A 108 -10.20 17.38 -8.76
N ASP A 109 -10.91 17.07 -9.82
CA ASP A 109 -10.31 16.82 -11.15
C ASP A 109 -9.71 18.11 -11.73
N ASP A 110 -10.35 19.26 -11.51
CA ASP A 110 -9.81 20.57 -11.88
C ASP A 110 -8.51 20.88 -11.12
N ALA A 111 -8.46 20.58 -9.83
CA ALA A 111 -7.25 20.73 -9.02
C ALA A 111 -6.11 19.80 -9.50
N LEU A 112 -6.44 18.57 -9.83
CA LEU A 112 -5.48 17.58 -10.35
C LEU A 112 -4.91 18.01 -11.71
N ASN A 113 -5.77 18.45 -12.62
CA ASN A 113 -5.37 18.96 -13.93
C ASN A 113 -4.46 20.18 -13.82
N ALA A 114 -4.76 21.08 -12.89
CA ALA A 114 -3.92 22.25 -12.62
C ALA A 114 -2.55 21.85 -12.07
N TYR A 115 -2.51 20.85 -11.20
CA TYR A 115 -1.25 20.31 -10.67
C TYR A 115 -0.41 19.64 -11.77
N ASP A 116 -1.01 18.80 -12.59
CA ASP A 116 -0.34 18.10 -13.70
C ASP A 116 0.18 19.09 -14.78
N ALA A 117 -0.55 20.17 -15.02
CA ALA A 117 -0.14 21.24 -15.91
C ALA A 117 1.01 22.11 -15.34
N ARG A 118 1.53 21.80 -14.17
CA ARG A 118 2.58 22.56 -13.46
C ARG A 118 2.23 24.05 -13.30
N ALA A 119 0.99 24.34 -12.97
CA ALA A 119 0.48 25.69 -12.83
C ALA A 119 0.84 26.33 -11.47
N ASP A 120 2.12 26.28 -11.06
CA ASP A 120 2.63 26.83 -9.79
C ASP A 120 1.73 26.44 -8.60
N LEU A 121 1.43 25.16 -8.48
CA LEU A 121 0.65 24.57 -7.40
C LEU A 121 1.50 23.57 -6.63
N ASP A 122 1.71 23.84 -5.34
CA ASP A 122 2.43 22.92 -4.46
C ASP A 122 1.45 22.00 -3.74
N LEU A 123 1.88 20.74 -3.49
CA LEU A 123 1.07 19.75 -2.78
C LEU A 123 0.73 20.15 -1.33
N GLN A 124 1.54 21.01 -0.73
CA GLN A 124 1.37 21.45 0.66
C GLN A 124 0.66 22.80 0.78
N ALA A 125 0.30 23.43 -0.36
CA ALA A 125 -0.46 24.67 -0.38
C ALA A 125 -1.93 24.42 -0.05
N LEU A 126 -2.49 25.25 0.81
CA LEU A 126 -3.91 25.19 1.14
C LEU A 126 -4.74 25.75 -0.03
N SER A 127 -5.51 24.90 -0.67
CA SER A 127 -6.47 25.31 -1.71
C SER A 127 -7.91 25.04 -1.28
N LEU A 128 -8.85 25.73 -1.93
CA LEU A 128 -10.27 25.59 -1.68
C LEU A 128 -10.93 24.84 -2.84
N ILE A 129 -11.67 23.78 -2.52
CA ILE A 129 -12.48 23.05 -3.50
C ILE A 129 -13.94 23.33 -3.19
N HIS A 130 -14.71 23.75 -4.20
CA HIS A 130 -16.13 23.98 -4.06
C HIS A 130 -16.86 22.64 -4.15
N ILE A 131 -17.26 22.11 -3.01
CA ILE A 131 -18.09 20.91 -2.92
C ILE A 131 -19.53 21.34 -2.91
N PHE A 132 -20.26 21.08 -4.00
CA PHE A 132 -21.72 21.18 -3.99
C PHE A 132 -22.28 20.03 -3.14
N SER A 133 -22.94 20.38 -2.06
CA SER A 133 -23.75 19.47 -1.24
C SER A 133 -25.12 19.24 -1.88
#